data_92d884bbd253b8333e8f1b7cd50051e7
#
_entry.id   92d884bbd253b8333e8f1b7cd50051e7
#
_cell.length_a   1.000
_cell.length_b   1.000
_cell.length_c   1.000
_cell.angle_alpha   90.00
_cell.angle_beta   90.00
_cell.angle_gamma   90.00
#
_symmetry.space_group_name_H-M   'P 1'
#
loop_
_entity.id
_entity.type
_entity.pdbx_description
1 polymer ?
#
loop_
_entity_poly.entity_id
_entity_poly.type
_entity_poly.pdbx_seq_one_letter_code
_entity_poly.pdbx_strand_id
1 'polypeptide(L)'
;MSLTELEKSAYLAFKPPKKLTLSEWADEYAYLSAESSAEGGRWHTLPYQKAMMDAITDPKIEQVTVMKSARVGYSKILNHIIAYHIHQDPCGIMVVQPTIEDAAGYSKEEIAPMIRDTKVLTNLVSDAKTRDSNNTILQKQFPGGVLSLVGANSARGFRRVSRRIVLFDETDGYPASAGTEGDQIKLGIARTQYFWNRKIVAGSTPTIKDFSRIERLFEQSDQRRYYVPCCHCGHMQYLRWPNMRWQDDDPLTASYACEECGALIPHSKKRWMVERLSLIHISEPTRRRGISYAV
;
A
#
# COMPACT_ATOMS: atom_id res chain seq x y z
N MET A 1 22.21 -10.49 -42.58
CA MET A 1 23.31 -10.76 -41.62
C MET A 1 22.68 -11.24 -40.33
N SER A 2 22.88 -12.47 -39.95
CA SER A 2 22.37 -12.96 -38.64
C SER A 2 23.32 -12.49 -37.53
N LEU A 3 22.76 -11.88 -36.49
CA LEU A 3 23.51 -11.54 -35.27
C LEU A 3 24.07 -12.82 -34.64
N THR A 4 25.33 -12.78 -34.23
CA THR A 4 25.95 -13.86 -33.46
C THR A 4 25.30 -14.00 -32.10
N GLU A 5 25.39 -15.13 -31.41
CA GLU A 5 24.87 -15.33 -30.04
C GLU A 5 25.44 -14.29 -29.07
N LEU A 6 26.69 -13.88 -29.23
CA LEU A 6 27.36 -12.87 -28.43
C LEU A 6 26.73 -11.47 -28.63
N GLU A 7 26.49 -11.09 -29.89
CA GLU A 7 25.84 -9.81 -30.22
C GLU A 7 24.39 -9.77 -29.71
N LYS A 8 23.66 -10.87 -29.82
CA LYS A 8 22.31 -11.01 -29.24
C LYS A 8 22.33 -10.86 -27.72
N SER A 9 23.26 -11.50 -27.02
CA SER A 9 23.42 -11.39 -25.57
C SER A 9 23.79 -9.98 -25.14
N ALA A 10 24.70 -9.31 -25.86
CA ALA A 10 25.05 -7.91 -25.61
C ALA A 10 23.86 -6.98 -25.86
N TYR A 11 23.10 -7.20 -26.92
CA TYR A 11 21.89 -6.40 -27.21
C TYR A 11 20.83 -6.58 -26.14
N LEU A 12 20.64 -7.79 -25.61
CA LEU A 12 19.71 -8.05 -24.51
C LEU A 12 20.14 -7.38 -23.20
N ALA A 13 21.46 -7.27 -22.95
CA ALA A 13 21.99 -6.58 -21.77
C ALA A 13 21.72 -5.06 -21.79
N PHE A 14 21.59 -4.44 -22.97
CA PHE A 14 21.23 -3.02 -23.12
C PHE A 14 19.73 -2.76 -23.21
N LYS A 15 18.91 -3.80 -23.31
CA LYS A 15 17.46 -3.64 -23.35
C LYS A 15 16.98 -3.10 -22.00
N PRO A 16 16.27 -1.97 -21.98
CA PRO A 16 15.73 -1.45 -20.72
C PRO A 16 14.80 -2.49 -20.10
N PRO A 17 14.83 -2.64 -18.77
CA PRO A 17 13.95 -3.57 -18.07
C PRO A 17 12.48 -3.28 -18.41
N LYS A 18 11.67 -4.35 -18.46
CA LYS A 18 10.23 -4.23 -18.70
C LYS A 18 9.63 -3.34 -17.61
N LYS A 19 8.91 -2.29 -18.01
CA LYS A 19 8.18 -1.44 -17.07
C LYS A 19 6.93 -2.19 -16.60
N LEU A 20 6.95 -2.63 -15.35
CA LEU A 20 5.85 -3.35 -14.72
C LEU A 20 4.97 -2.39 -13.91
N THR A 21 3.69 -2.69 -13.78
CA THR A 21 2.86 -2.10 -12.73
C THR A 21 3.27 -2.65 -11.36
N LEU A 22 2.81 -2.03 -10.29
CA LEU A 22 3.16 -2.52 -8.94
C LEU A 22 2.65 -3.93 -8.68
N SER A 23 1.42 -4.26 -9.14
CA SER A 23 0.87 -5.61 -8.97
C SER A 23 1.66 -6.64 -9.77
N GLU A 24 1.98 -6.35 -11.05
CA GLU A 24 2.81 -7.22 -11.88
C GLU A 24 4.20 -7.45 -11.29
N TRP A 25 4.82 -6.38 -10.79
CA TRP A 25 6.13 -6.47 -10.13
C TRP A 25 6.06 -7.34 -8.88
N ALA A 26 5.03 -7.16 -8.06
CA ALA A 26 4.86 -7.93 -6.84
C ALA A 26 4.64 -9.42 -7.14
N ASP A 27 3.78 -9.75 -8.09
CA ASP A 27 3.51 -11.14 -8.51
C ASP A 27 4.76 -11.81 -9.14
N GLU A 28 5.64 -11.02 -9.77
CA GLU A 28 6.86 -11.56 -10.41
C GLU A 28 8.01 -11.73 -9.39
N TYR A 29 8.23 -10.77 -8.48
CA TYR A 29 9.43 -10.72 -7.66
C TYR A 29 9.21 -10.83 -6.15
N ALA A 30 8.04 -10.42 -5.61
CA ALA A 30 7.87 -10.31 -4.18
C ALA A 30 7.78 -11.68 -3.51
N TYR A 31 8.41 -11.76 -2.35
CA TYR A 31 8.39 -12.93 -1.50
C TYR A 31 7.98 -12.55 -0.08
N LEU A 32 7.01 -13.25 0.47
CA LEU A 32 6.56 -13.09 1.84
C LEU A 32 7.47 -13.86 2.79
N SER A 33 8.07 -13.16 3.73
CA SER A 33 8.82 -13.80 4.79
C SER A 33 7.91 -14.56 5.75
N ALA A 34 8.30 -15.77 6.13
CA ALA A 34 7.61 -16.55 7.16
C ALA A 34 7.66 -15.88 8.55
N GLU A 35 8.60 -14.96 8.78
CA GLU A 35 8.72 -14.19 10.02
C GLU A 35 7.64 -13.11 10.15
N SER A 36 7.16 -12.56 9.03
CA SER A 36 6.24 -11.41 9.00
C SER A 36 4.91 -11.71 8.32
N SER A 37 4.64 -12.96 7.97
CA SER A 37 3.42 -13.38 7.28
C SER A 37 2.91 -14.70 7.84
N ALA A 38 1.59 -14.89 7.83
CA ALA A 38 0.97 -16.17 8.27
C ALA A 38 1.45 -17.35 7.44
N GLU A 39 1.71 -17.11 6.14
CA GLU A 39 2.29 -18.08 5.22
C GLU A 39 3.43 -17.39 4.46
N GLY A 40 4.62 -18.00 4.50
CA GLY A 40 5.76 -17.56 3.69
C GLY A 40 5.63 -18.07 2.26
N GLY A 41 6.22 -17.36 1.29
CA GLY A 41 6.20 -17.80 -0.10
C GLY A 41 6.08 -16.65 -1.10
N ARG A 42 5.82 -16.98 -2.37
CA ARG A 42 5.60 -15.99 -3.40
C ARG A 42 4.31 -15.21 -3.13
N TRP A 43 4.37 -13.91 -3.37
CA TRP A 43 3.19 -13.07 -3.33
C TRP A 43 2.23 -13.40 -4.48
N HIS A 44 0.93 -13.31 -4.20
CA HIS A 44 -0.13 -13.34 -5.18
C HIS A 44 -1.11 -12.21 -4.91
N THR A 45 -1.23 -11.30 -5.86
CA THR A 45 -2.10 -10.12 -5.74
C THR A 45 -3.57 -10.53 -5.75
N LEU A 46 -4.30 -10.23 -4.69
CA LEU A 46 -5.74 -10.47 -4.63
C LEU A 46 -6.50 -9.44 -5.47
N PRO A 47 -7.70 -9.80 -6.00
CA PRO A 47 -8.46 -8.93 -6.90
C PRO A 47 -8.70 -7.52 -6.37
N TYR A 48 -9.02 -7.36 -5.07
CA TYR A 48 -9.23 -6.06 -4.44
C TYR A 48 -7.93 -5.27 -4.19
N GLN A 49 -6.77 -5.91 -4.18
CA GLN A 49 -5.47 -5.26 -4.01
C GLN A 49 -4.95 -4.69 -5.33
N LYS A 50 -5.26 -5.36 -6.45
CA LYS A 50 -4.70 -5.04 -7.76
C LYS A 50 -4.90 -3.57 -8.14
N ALA A 51 -6.11 -3.06 -8.08
CA ALA A 51 -6.40 -1.69 -8.48
C ALA A 51 -5.70 -0.65 -7.58
N MET A 52 -5.61 -0.91 -6.27
CA MET A 52 -4.87 -0.05 -5.34
C MET A 52 -3.38 -0.02 -5.65
N MET A 53 -2.80 -1.19 -5.95
CA MET A 53 -1.38 -1.32 -6.28
C MET A 53 -1.06 -0.65 -7.62
N ASP A 54 -1.84 -0.90 -8.66
CA ASP A 54 -1.60 -0.34 -9.99
C ASP A 54 -1.75 1.18 -10.03
N ALA A 55 -2.63 1.75 -9.18
CA ALA A 55 -2.78 3.19 -9.00
C ALA A 55 -1.47 3.88 -8.53
N ILE A 56 -0.61 3.17 -7.79
CA ILE A 56 0.67 3.72 -7.34
C ILE A 56 1.62 3.97 -8.53
N THR A 57 1.58 3.09 -9.53
CA THR A 57 2.45 3.21 -10.71
C THR A 57 1.79 3.96 -11.88
N ASP A 58 0.52 4.32 -11.78
CA ASP A 58 -0.14 5.17 -12.78
C ASP A 58 0.40 6.62 -12.70
N PRO A 59 1.03 7.14 -13.75
CA PRO A 59 1.60 8.50 -13.74
C PRO A 59 0.55 9.61 -13.61
N LYS A 60 -0.72 9.32 -13.85
CA LYS A 60 -1.82 10.29 -13.73
C LYS A 60 -2.31 10.46 -12.30
N ILE A 61 -2.00 9.50 -11.42
CA ILE A 61 -2.45 9.47 -10.03
C ILE A 61 -1.32 9.95 -9.14
N GLU A 62 -1.57 10.98 -8.35
CA GLU A 62 -0.61 11.59 -7.43
C GLU A 62 -0.82 11.11 -5.98
N GLN A 63 -2.07 10.94 -5.59
CA GLN A 63 -2.44 10.56 -4.23
C GLN A 63 -3.36 9.34 -4.23
N VAL A 64 -3.06 8.37 -3.37
CA VAL A 64 -3.88 7.17 -3.12
C VAL A 64 -4.23 7.13 -1.63
N THR A 65 -5.51 7.12 -1.34
CA THR A 65 -6.04 7.01 0.03
C THR A 65 -6.74 5.67 0.21
N VAL A 66 -6.38 4.93 1.23
CA VAL A 66 -6.96 3.60 1.51
C VAL A 66 -7.62 3.60 2.88
N MET A 67 -8.93 3.78 2.91
CA MET A 67 -9.75 3.55 4.10
C MET A 67 -10.06 2.05 4.17
N LYS A 68 -9.48 1.35 5.12
CA LYS A 68 -9.45 -0.11 5.15
C LYS A 68 -10.01 -0.70 6.43
N SER A 69 -10.51 -1.92 6.35
CA SER A 69 -10.66 -2.79 7.51
C SER A 69 -9.31 -3.39 7.94
N ALA A 70 -9.29 -4.01 9.10
CA ALA A 70 -8.11 -4.74 9.56
C ALA A 70 -7.83 -5.97 8.66
N ARG A 71 -6.55 -6.36 8.53
CA ARG A 71 -6.08 -7.59 7.89
C ARG A 71 -6.38 -7.75 6.39
N VAL A 72 -6.51 -6.65 5.65
CA VAL A 72 -6.65 -6.67 4.18
C VAL A 72 -5.31 -6.71 3.44
N GLY A 73 -4.19 -6.82 4.15
CA GLY A 73 -2.86 -6.90 3.55
C GLY A 73 -2.24 -5.55 3.19
N TYR A 74 -2.75 -4.44 3.73
CA TYR A 74 -2.27 -3.10 3.39
C TYR A 74 -0.78 -2.89 3.71
N SER A 75 -0.29 -3.34 4.87
CA SER A 75 1.15 -3.23 5.23
C SER A 75 2.03 -3.95 4.22
N LYS A 76 1.58 -5.08 3.66
CA LYS A 76 2.32 -5.78 2.57
C LYS A 76 2.30 -4.97 1.27
N ILE A 77 1.21 -4.26 0.96
CA ILE A 77 1.18 -3.33 -0.18
C ILE A 77 2.23 -2.22 0.03
N LEU A 78 2.34 -1.64 1.22
CA LEU A 78 3.39 -0.66 1.53
C LEU A 78 4.79 -1.26 1.32
N ASN A 79 5.02 -2.49 1.77
CA ASN A 79 6.28 -3.20 1.54
C ASN A 79 6.58 -3.33 0.05
N HIS A 80 5.59 -3.67 -0.77
CA HIS A 80 5.76 -3.80 -2.22
C HIS A 80 6.01 -2.45 -2.90
N ILE A 81 5.39 -1.35 -2.44
CA ILE A 81 5.70 0.00 -2.92
C ILE A 81 7.18 0.33 -2.66
N ILE A 82 7.66 0.07 -1.45
CA ILE A 82 9.06 0.29 -1.08
C ILE A 82 9.99 -0.56 -1.95
N ALA A 83 9.70 -1.85 -2.05
CA ALA A 83 10.50 -2.80 -2.81
C ALA A 83 10.56 -2.47 -4.31
N TYR A 84 9.43 -2.10 -4.91
CA TYR A 84 9.34 -1.63 -6.29
C TYR A 84 10.24 -0.41 -6.54
N HIS A 85 10.19 0.58 -5.63
CA HIS A 85 10.97 1.81 -5.73
C HIS A 85 12.41 1.67 -5.22
N ILE A 86 12.82 0.52 -4.76
CA ILE A 86 14.24 0.15 -4.58
C ILE A 86 14.76 -0.49 -5.89
N HIS A 87 13.97 -1.36 -6.53
CA HIS A 87 14.42 -2.18 -7.66
C HIS A 87 14.10 -1.58 -9.03
N GLN A 88 12.83 -1.23 -9.31
CA GLN A 88 12.35 -0.89 -10.65
C GLN A 88 12.44 0.62 -10.96
N ASP A 89 12.18 1.47 -9.97
CA ASP A 89 12.10 2.94 -10.14
C ASP A 89 12.71 3.66 -8.94
N PRO A 90 14.04 3.57 -8.74
CA PRO A 90 14.72 4.07 -7.55
C PRO A 90 14.48 5.55 -7.27
N CYS A 91 14.15 5.86 -6.01
CA CYS A 91 13.92 7.24 -5.57
C CYS A 91 13.96 7.38 -4.03
N GLY A 92 13.88 8.62 -3.55
CA GLY A 92 13.72 8.89 -2.13
C GLY A 92 12.31 8.58 -1.63
N ILE A 93 12.21 7.76 -0.58
CA ILE A 93 10.96 7.30 0.05
C ILE A 93 10.96 7.72 1.53
N MET A 94 9.82 8.19 2.03
CA MET A 94 9.55 8.39 3.45
C MET A 94 8.37 7.53 3.86
N VAL A 95 8.52 6.79 4.95
CA VAL A 95 7.42 6.09 5.63
C VAL A 95 7.17 6.76 6.96
N VAL A 96 5.93 7.11 7.20
CA VAL A 96 5.48 7.74 8.45
C VAL A 96 4.65 6.72 9.23
N GLN A 97 5.10 6.38 10.43
CA GLN A 97 4.41 5.52 11.39
C GLN A 97 3.90 6.37 12.57
N PRO A 98 2.94 5.91 13.36
CA PRO A 98 2.41 6.68 14.49
C PRO A 98 3.49 7.17 15.46
N THR A 99 4.43 6.31 15.82
CA THR A 99 5.55 6.62 16.71
C THR A 99 6.89 6.24 16.08
N ILE A 100 7.99 6.67 16.68
CA ILE A 100 9.33 6.28 16.25
C ILE A 100 9.63 4.81 16.59
N GLU A 101 9.03 4.32 17.66
CA GLU A 101 9.07 2.92 18.09
C GLU A 101 8.39 2.02 17.07
N ASP A 102 7.21 2.40 16.59
CA ASP A 102 6.49 1.70 15.51
C ASP A 102 7.31 1.71 14.22
N ALA A 103 7.95 2.84 13.88
CA ALA A 103 8.83 2.94 12.72
C ALA A 103 10.05 1.99 12.83
N ALA A 104 10.62 1.86 14.02
CA ALA A 104 11.72 0.94 14.28
C ALA A 104 11.27 -0.53 14.25
N GLY A 105 10.09 -0.85 14.80
CA GLY A 105 9.45 -2.15 14.72
C GLY A 105 9.20 -2.55 13.27
N TYR A 106 8.53 -1.69 12.50
CA TYR A 106 8.26 -1.90 11.08
C TYR A 106 9.54 -2.16 10.26
N SER A 107 10.62 -1.41 10.56
CA SER A 107 11.91 -1.62 9.91
C SER A 107 12.50 -3.01 10.17
N LYS A 108 12.38 -3.51 11.40
CA LYS A 108 12.97 -4.80 11.82
C LYS A 108 12.09 -5.99 11.39
N GLU A 109 10.79 -5.86 11.56
CA GLU A 109 9.85 -6.97 11.44
C GLU A 109 9.31 -7.14 10.01
N GLU A 110 9.26 -6.04 9.23
CA GLU A 110 8.70 -6.05 7.89
C GLU A 110 9.75 -5.76 6.80
N ILE A 111 10.51 -4.66 6.94
CA ILE A 111 11.42 -4.21 5.87
C ILE A 111 12.67 -5.08 5.78
N ALA A 112 13.29 -5.42 6.91
CA ALA A 112 14.50 -6.23 6.90
C ALA A 112 14.26 -7.64 6.36
N PRO A 113 13.21 -8.39 6.79
CA PRO A 113 12.88 -9.69 6.20
C PRO A 113 12.50 -9.59 4.71
N MET A 114 11.75 -8.57 4.30
CA MET A 114 11.40 -8.34 2.88
C MET A 114 12.66 -8.18 2.02
N ILE A 115 13.62 -7.34 2.44
CA ILE A 115 14.88 -7.13 1.69
C ILE A 115 15.69 -8.42 1.60
N ARG A 116 15.79 -9.18 2.70
CA ARG A 116 16.53 -10.43 2.75
C ARG A 116 15.93 -11.50 1.85
N ASP A 117 14.61 -11.65 1.88
CA ASP A 117 13.92 -12.81 1.27
C ASP A 117 13.50 -12.54 -0.19
N THR A 118 13.43 -11.27 -0.62
CA THR A 118 13.16 -10.90 -2.02
C THR A 118 14.47 -10.81 -2.81
N LYS A 119 14.77 -11.82 -3.61
CA LYS A 119 16.06 -11.99 -4.31
C LYS A 119 16.57 -10.75 -5.05
N VAL A 120 15.69 -10.00 -5.72
CA VAL A 120 16.09 -8.81 -6.49
C VAL A 120 16.51 -7.64 -5.61
N LEU A 121 16.26 -7.68 -4.30
CA LEU A 121 16.63 -6.63 -3.36
C LEU A 121 17.93 -6.92 -2.59
N THR A 122 18.34 -8.18 -2.48
CA THR A 122 19.41 -8.63 -1.59
C THR A 122 20.74 -7.89 -1.85
N ASN A 123 21.05 -7.55 -3.09
CA ASN A 123 22.30 -6.86 -3.44
C ASN A 123 22.14 -5.33 -3.59
N LEU A 124 20.92 -4.80 -3.45
CA LEU A 124 20.65 -3.38 -3.63
C LEU A 124 20.72 -2.62 -2.31
N VAL A 125 20.43 -3.28 -1.18
CA VAL A 125 20.44 -2.66 0.13
C VAL A 125 21.48 -3.37 1.01
N SER A 126 22.52 -2.66 1.39
CA SER A 126 23.58 -3.20 2.28
C SER A 126 23.04 -3.46 3.69
N ASP A 127 23.54 -4.50 4.35
CA ASP A 127 23.18 -4.80 5.73
C ASP A 127 23.64 -3.67 6.66
N ALA A 128 22.80 -3.28 7.63
CA ALA A 128 23.09 -2.27 8.63
C ALA A 128 24.27 -2.63 9.55
N LYS A 129 24.70 -3.89 9.56
CA LYS A 129 25.83 -4.40 10.38
C LYS A 129 27.19 -4.24 9.72
N THR A 130 27.29 -3.86 8.46
CA THR A 130 28.58 -3.63 7.79
C THR A 130 29.17 -2.30 8.25
N ARG A 131 30.48 -2.27 8.61
CA ARG A 131 31.17 -1.09 9.14
C ARG A 131 31.11 0.16 8.24
N ASP A 132 30.93 -0.03 6.94
CA ASP A 132 30.88 1.03 5.93
C ASP A 132 29.45 1.37 5.47
N SER A 133 28.43 0.81 6.14
CA SER A 133 27.04 1.05 5.72
C SER A 133 26.49 2.28 6.43
N ASN A 134 26.06 3.26 5.65
CA ASN A 134 25.25 4.39 6.13
C ASN A 134 23.81 3.95 6.51
N ASN A 135 23.57 2.65 6.56
CA ASN A 135 22.28 2.06 6.87
C ASN A 135 22.07 1.94 8.36
N THR A 136 20.95 2.45 8.83
CA THR A 136 20.50 2.36 10.21
C THR A 136 19.15 1.65 10.27
N ILE A 137 18.61 1.46 11.47
CA ILE A 137 17.24 0.95 11.63
C ILE A 137 16.22 1.84 10.90
N LEU A 138 16.38 3.17 11.00
CA LEU A 138 15.41 4.14 10.46
C LEU A 138 15.78 4.67 9.07
N GLN A 139 16.91 4.26 8.50
CA GLN A 139 17.34 4.69 7.18
C GLN A 139 17.99 3.55 6.42
N LYS A 140 17.61 3.36 5.16
CA LYS A 140 18.22 2.41 4.24
C LYS A 140 18.61 3.14 2.96
N GLN A 141 19.88 3.09 2.59
CA GLN A 141 20.38 3.61 1.31
C GLN A 141 20.46 2.49 0.29
N PHE A 142 20.15 2.84 -0.95
CA PHE A 142 20.26 1.96 -2.11
C PHE A 142 20.61 2.79 -3.34
N PRO A 143 21.12 2.18 -4.43
CA PRO A 143 21.44 2.90 -5.65
C PRO A 143 20.26 3.71 -6.16
N GLY A 144 20.43 5.03 -6.29
CA GLY A 144 19.40 5.94 -6.80
C GLY A 144 18.36 6.42 -5.77
N GLY A 145 18.46 5.99 -4.49
CA GLY A 145 17.47 6.41 -3.50
C GLY A 145 17.81 6.16 -2.04
N VAL A 146 16.89 6.56 -1.19
CA VAL A 146 16.96 6.34 0.25
C VAL A 146 15.57 6.15 0.83
N LEU A 147 15.39 5.14 1.65
CA LEU A 147 14.22 4.93 2.49
C LEU A 147 14.48 5.57 3.86
N SER A 148 13.56 6.40 4.32
CA SER A 148 13.57 7.00 5.66
C SER A 148 12.28 6.64 6.39
N LEU A 149 12.39 6.13 7.62
CA LEU A 149 11.26 5.83 8.49
C LEU A 149 11.20 6.87 9.60
N VAL A 150 10.03 7.45 9.82
CA VAL A 150 9.84 8.55 10.79
C VAL A 150 8.59 8.32 11.63
N GLY A 151 8.59 8.82 12.86
CA GLY A 151 7.41 8.84 13.71
C GLY A 151 6.60 10.12 13.52
N ALA A 152 5.29 10.01 13.46
CA ALA A 152 4.36 11.13 13.31
C ALA A 152 4.35 12.07 14.52
N ASN A 153 4.80 11.60 15.68
CA ASN A 153 4.90 12.37 16.90
C ASN A 153 6.04 13.42 16.92
N SER A 154 6.97 13.37 15.94
CA SER A 154 8.12 14.26 15.89
C SER A 154 8.25 14.99 14.56
N ALA A 155 8.15 16.33 14.61
CA ALA A 155 8.39 17.19 13.46
C ALA A 155 9.82 17.08 12.88
N ARG A 156 10.79 16.67 13.71
CA ARG A 156 12.20 16.56 13.31
C ARG A 156 12.40 15.62 12.12
N GLY A 157 11.63 14.52 12.06
CA GLY A 157 11.72 13.54 10.97
C GLY A 157 11.33 14.10 9.61
N PHE A 158 10.50 15.15 9.57
CA PHE A 158 10.05 15.80 8.35
C PHE A 158 10.99 16.93 7.88
N ARG A 159 11.90 17.39 8.72
CA ARG A 159 12.78 18.51 8.39
C ARG A 159 13.94 18.11 7.47
N ARG A 160 14.40 19.04 6.63
CA ARG A 160 15.62 18.94 5.82
C ARG A 160 15.67 17.77 4.85
N VAL A 161 14.52 17.23 4.46
CA VAL A 161 14.46 16.13 3.50
C VAL A 161 13.45 16.44 2.39
N SER A 162 13.78 16.02 1.18
CA SER A 162 12.85 15.97 0.05
C SER A 162 12.73 14.52 -0.39
N ARG A 163 11.52 14.04 -0.58
CA ARG A 163 11.22 12.65 -0.94
C ARG A 163 10.17 12.62 -2.04
N ARG A 164 10.40 11.78 -3.05
CA ARG A 164 9.42 11.64 -4.13
C ARG A 164 8.16 10.92 -3.67
N ILE A 165 8.33 9.98 -2.77
CA ILE A 165 7.25 9.13 -2.25
C ILE A 165 7.11 9.32 -0.75
N VAL A 166 5.88 9.52 -0.30
CA VAL A 166 5.55 9.52 1.12
C VAL A 166 4.41 8.54 1.37
N LEU A 167 4.65 7.61 2.29
CA LEU A 167 3.73 6.56 2.72
C LEU A 167 3.32 6.84 4.17
N PHE A 168 2.03 7.06 4.40
CA PHE A 168 1.47 7.25 5.73
C PHE A 168 0.73 5.98 6.13
N ASP A 169 1.17 5.34 7.18
CA ASP A 169 0.54 4.13 7.73
C ASP A 169 -0.17 4.46 9.04
N GLU A 170 -1.35 3.87 9.24
CA GLU A 170 -2.20 4.03 10.43
C GLU A 170 -2.42 5.51 10.83
N THR A 171 -2.87 6.32 9.87
CA THR A 171 -3.00 7.78 10.03
C THR A 171 -3.91 8.22 11.16
N ASP A 172 -4.91 7.40 11.53
CA ASP A 172 -5.82 7.68 12.63
C ASP A 172 -5.14 7.51 14.01
N GLY A 173 -4.01 6.77 14.05
CA GLY A 173 -3.18 6.65 15.23
C GLY A 173 -2.22 7.83 15.46
N TYR A 174 -2.16 8.80 14.54
CA TYR A 174 -1.25 9.94 14.71
C TYR A 174 -1.74 10.91 15.79
N PRO A 175 -0.83 11.53 16.55
CA PRO A 175 -1.19 12.59 17.48
C PRO A 175 -1.82 13.80 16.76
N ALA A 176 -2.49 14.67 17.48
CA ALA A 176 -3.16 15.84 16.88
C ALA A 176 -2.22 16.74 16.09
N SER A 177 -0.95 16.82 16.48
CA SER A 177 0.08 17.62 15.84
C SER A 177 1.45 16.94 15.95
N ALA A 178 2.34 17.19 14.99
CA ALA A 178 3.76 16.86 15.09
C ALA A 178 4.47 17.91 15.97
N GLY A 179 4.40 17.74 17.29
CA GLY A 179 4.83 18.77 18.22
C GLY A 179 4.08 20.07 17.98
N THR A 180 4.80 21.17 17.71
CA THR A 180 4.23 22.50 17.43
C THR A 180 4.03 22.81 15.94
N GLU A 181 4.38 21.89 15.03
CA GLU A 181 4.44 22.17 13.57
C GLU A 181 3.16 21.83 12.80
N GLY A 182 2.16 21.27 13.46
CA GLY A 182 0.85 21.01 12.86
C GLY A 182 0.70 19.60 12.28
N ASP A 183 -0.16 19.48 11.27
CA ASP A 183 -0.63 18.21 10.71
C ASP A 183 0.49 17.46 9.97
N GLN A 184 0.73 16.22 10.36
CA GLN A 184 1.79 15.36 9.85
C GLN A 184 1.63 15.03 8.37
N ILE A 185 0.40 14.87 7.91
CA ILE A 185 0.11 14.55 6.51
C ILE A 185 0.50 15.75 5.64
N LYS A 186 0.12 16.98 6.06
CA LYS A 186 0.53 18.20 5.35
C LYS A 186 2.05 18.40 5.35
N LEU A 187 2.71 18.11 6.49
CA LEU A 187 4.18 18.18 6.59
C LEU A 187 4.85 17.19 5.63
N GLY A 188 4.39 15.94 5.57
CA GLY A 188 4.92 14.93 4.65
C GLY A 188 4.67 15.29 3.18
N ILE A 189 3.46 15.74 2.83
CA ILE A 189 3.13 16.19 1.47
C ILE A 189 4.05 17.33 1.05
N ALA A 190 4.36 18.28 1.93
CA ALA A 190 5.28 19.37 1.62
C ALA A 190 6.68 18.87 1.23
N ARG A 191 7.11 17.69 1.69
CA ARG A 191 8.40 17.09 1.31
C ARG A 191 8.44 16.55 -0.11
N THR A 192 7.28 16.40 -0.78
CA THR A 192 7.17 15.87 -2.14
C THR A 192 7.06 16.94 -3.22
N GLN A 193 6.91 18.22 -2.86
CA GLN A 193 6.53 19.32 -3.78
C GLN A 193 7.50 19.54 -4.96
N TYR A 194 8.79 19.22 -4.80
CA TYR A 194 9.78 19.35 -5.85
C TYR A 194 9.68 18.30 -6.97
N PHE A 195 8.88 17.23 -6.74
CA PHE A 195 8.81 16.12 -7.68
C PHE A 195 7.50 16.19 -8.46
N TRP A 196 7.58 16.34 -9.77
CA TRP A 196 6.42 16.33 -10.67
C TRP A 196 5.70 14.97 -10.70
N ASN A 197 6.46 13.88 -10.44
CA ASN A 197 6.00 12.48 -10.41
C ASN A 197 5.89 11.94 -8.97
N ARG A 198 5.58 12.82 -8.03
CA ARG A 198 5.40 12.45 -6.61
C ARG A 198 4.27 11.45 -6.41
N LYS A 199 4.38 10.65 -5.35
CA LYS A 199 3.31 9.76 -4.88
C LYS A 199 3.10 9.95 -3.38
N ILE A 200 1.84 10.07 -3.02
CA ILE A 200 1.38 10.22 -1.64
C ILE A 200 0.40 9.07 -1.40
N VAL A 201 0.72 8.20 -0.45
CA VAL A 201 -0.12 7.06 -0.10
C VAL A 201 -0.48 7.16 1.37
N ALA A 202 -1.76 7.15 1.70
CA ALA A 202 -2.23 7.18 3.07
C ALA A 202 -3.20 6.03 3.31
N GLY A 203 -3.02 5.31 4.41
CA GLY A 203 -3.93 4.23 4.78
C GLY A 203 -4.12 4.13 6.28
N SER A 204 -5.33 3.78 6.67
CA SER A 204 -5.70 3.51 8.05
C SER A 204 -7.02 2.78 8.14
N THR A 205 -7.23 2.12 9.27
CA THR A 205 -8.56 1.74 9.72
C THR A 205 -9.22 2.98 10.32
N PRO A 206 -10.44 3.38 9.89
CA PRO A 206 -11.14 4.51 10.47
C PRO A 206 -11.50 4.22 11.94
N THR A 207 -11.37 5.22 12.81
CA THR A 207 -11.65 5.07 14.25
C THR A 207 -13.03 5.62 14.60
N ILE A 208 -13.13 6.92 14.85
CA ILE A 208 -14.37 7.58 15.27
C ILE A 208 -14.91 8.38 14.09
N LYS A 209 -16.17 8.12 13.73
CA LYS A 209 -16.86 8.85 12.67
C LYS A 209 -16.73 10.38 12.87
N ASP A 210 -16.57 11.11 11.78
CA ASP A 210 -16.39 12.56 11.72
C ASP A 210 -15.04 13.09 12.33
N PHE A 211 -14.32 12.26 13.10
CA PHE A 211 -12.99 12.61 13.65
C PHE A 211 -11.85 11.87 12.94
N SER A 212 -12.15 10.78 12.23
CA SER A 212 -11.16 9.97 11.50
C SER A 212 -10.46 10.79 10.42
N ARG A 213 -9.12 10.74 10.40
CA ARG A 213 -8.31 11.41 9.38
C ARG A 213 -8.43 10.72 8.04
N ILE A 214 -8.43 9.38 8.05
CA ILE A 214 -8.53 8.62 6.81
C ILE A 214 -9.92 8.78 6.17
N GLU A 215 -10.99 8.90 6.97
CA GLU A 215 -12.33 9.20 6.48
C GLU A 215 -12.37 10.56 5.76
N ARG A 216 -11.83 11.61 6.37
CA ARG A 216 -11.73 12.93 5.72
C ARG A 216 -10.92 12.91 4.42
N LEU A 217 -9.81 12.18 4.36
CA LEU A 217 -9.03 12.03 3.14
C LEU A 217 -9.80 11.25 2.07
N PHE A 218 -10.58 10.25 2.48
CA PHE A 218 -11.44 9.49 1.59
C PHE A 218 -12.56 10.36 1.01
N GLU A 219 -13.22 11.18 1.82
CA GLU A 219 -14.28 12.10 1.39
C GLU A 219 -13.79 13.19 0.43
N GLN A 220 -12.51 13.58 0.51
CA GLN A 220 -11.87 14.54 -0.39
C GLN A 220 -11.41 13.95 -1.72
N SER A 221 -11.70 12.69 -1.99
CA SER A 221 -11.26 11.93 -3.16
C SER A 221 -12.43 11.52 -4.06
N ASP A 222 -12.18 10.64 -5.02
CA ASP A 222 -13.21 10.07 -5.89
C ASP A 222 -14.05 8.96 -5.21
N GLN A 223 -13.78 8.63 -3.95
CA GLN A 223 -14.56 7.76 -3.07
C GLN A 223 -14.88 6.37 -3.65
N ARG A 224 -13.91 5.71 -4.27
CA ARG A 224 -14.10 4.38 -4.86
C ARG A 224 -14.46 3.35 -3.81
N ARG A 225 -15.43 2.51 -4.14
CA ARG A 225 -15.84 1.37 -3.32
C ARG A 225 -15.84 0.09 -4.14
N TYR A 226 -15.53 -1.02 -3.49
CA TYR A 226 -15.61 -2.32 -4.09
C TYR A 226 -17.03 -2.86 -3.98
N TYR A 227 -17.62 -3.16 -5.14
CA TYR A 227 -18.91 -3.80 -5.25
C TYR A 227 -18.73 -5.26 -5.63
N VAL A 228 -19.51 -6.12 -5.01
CA VAL A 228 -19.52 -7.56 -5.25
C VAL A 228 -20.90 -8.01 -5.66
N PRO A 229 -21.05 -8.98 -6.59
CA PRO A 229 -22.34 -9.46 -7.01
C PRO A 229 -22.97 -10.36 -5.95
N CYS A 230 -24.28 -10.26 -5.79
CA CYS A 230 -25.07 -11.26 -5.09
C CYS A 230 -25.06 -12.57 -5.88
N CYS A 231 -24.80 -13.71 -5.22
CA CYS A 231 -24.79 -15.01 -5.88
C CYS A 231 -26.18 -15.54 -6.28
N HIS A 232 -27.26 -14.87 -5.84
CA HIS A 232 -28.64 -15.25 -6.13
C HIS A 232 -29.26 -14.39 -7.24
N CYS A 233 -29.23 -13.05 -7.09
CA CYS A 233 -29.87 -12.14 -8.03
C CYS A 233 -28.90 -11.36 -8.93
N GLY A 234 -27.57 -11.47 -8.69
CA GLY A 234 -26.55 -10.74 -9.45
C GLY A 234 -26.40 -9.26 -9.09
N HIS A 235 -27.24 -8.71 -8.19
CA HIS A 235 -27.16 -7.31 -7.78
C HIS A 235 -25.77 -6.96 -7.24
N MET A 236 -25.19 -5.86 -7.75
CA MET A 236 -23.89 -5.36 -7.33
C MET A 236 -24.03 -4.47 -6.10
N GLN A 237 -23.42 -4.86 -5.00
CA GLN A 237 -23.53 -4.19 -3.70
C GLN A 237 -22.17 -4.08 -3.01
N TYR A 238 -21.92 -3.00 -2.26
CA TYR A 238 -20.79 -2.96 -1.37
C TYR A 238 -21.19 -3.48 0.02
N LEU A 239 -20.30 -4.26 0.64
CA LEU A 239 -20.62 -4.93 1.90
C LEU A 239 -20.72 -3.92 3.05
N ARG A 240 -21.84 -3.95 3.77
CA ARG A 240 -22.11 -3.12 4.94
C ARG A 240 -22.34 -3.98 6.18
N TRP A 241 -21.73 -3.59 7.28
CA TRP A 241 -21.88 -4.30 8.54
C TRP A 241 -23.35 -4.52 8.98
N PRO A 242 -24.27 -3.54 8.86
CA PRO A 242 -25.68 -3.75 9.22
C PRO A 242 -26.40 -4.87 8.46
N ASN A 243 -25.86 -5.35 7.35
CA ASN A 243 -26.42 -6.46 6.58
C ASN A 243 -25.86 -7.82 6.97
N MET A 244 -24.92 -7.88 7.93
CA MET A 244 -24.49 -9.14 8.51
C MET A 244 -25.59 -9.76 9.38
N ARG A 245 -25.74 -11.07 9.30
CA ARG A 245 -26.71 -11.87 10.07
C ARG A 245 -25.98 -13.10 10.63
N TRP A 246 -26.25 -13.43 11.86
CA TRP A 246 -25.79 -14.65 12.52
C TRP A 246 -26.86 -15.13 13.51
N GLN A 247 -26.80 -16.37 13.91
CA GLN A 247 -27.75 -17.00 14.83
C GLN A 247 -27.06 -17.32 16.17
N ASP A 248 -27.78 -17.18 17.26
CA ASP A 248 -27.38 -17.59 18.62
C ASP A 248 -25.97 -17.15 19.04
N ASP A 249 -25.55 -15.95 18.62
CA ASP A 249 -24.20 -15.40 18.83
C ASP A 249 -23.06 -16.30 18.28
N ASP A 250 -23.38 -17.26 17.42
CA ASP A 250 -22.37 -18.10 16.76
C ASP A 250 -21.85 -17.46 15.48
N PRO A 251 -20.57 -16.99 15.45
CA PRO A 251 -19.96 -16.39 14.29
C PRO A 251 -19.80 -17.34 13.09
N LEU A 252 -19.86 -18.65 13.29
CA LEU A 252 -19.80 -19.64 12.21
C LEU A 252 -21.06 -19.64 11.35
N THR A 253 -22.17 -19.15 11.87
CA THR A 253 -23.43 -19.01 11.14
C THR A 253 -23.52 -17.70 10.35
N ALA A 254 -22.47 -16.85 10.39
CA ALA A 254 -22.48 -15.54 9.79
C ALA A 254 -22.71 -15.59 8.28
N SER A 255 -23.72 -14.82 7.85
CA SER A 255 -24.13 -14.68 6.45
C SER A 255 -24.38 -13.22 6.14
N TYR A 256 -24.30 -12.83 4.87
CA TYR A 256 -24.60 -11.48 4.42
C TYR A 256 -25.98 -11.44 3.73
N ALA A 257 -26.87 -10.57 4.19
CA ALA A 257 -28.16 -10.38 3.56
C ALA A 257 -28.02 -9.44 2.34
N CYS A 258 -28.44 -9.91 1.17
CA CYS A 258 -28.44 -9.09 -0.04
C CYS A 258 -29.36 -7.89 0.12
N GLU A 259 -28.91 -6.70 -0.30
CA GLU A 259 -29.68 -5.45 -0.21
C GLU A 259 -30.94 -5.47 -1.09
N GLU A 260 -30.89 -6.18 -2.21
CA GLU A 260 -31.97 -6.22 -3.20
C GLU A 260 -32.95 -7.39 -2.95
N CYS A 261 -32.47 -8.63 -2.92
CA CYS A 261 -33.34 -9.80 -2.83
C CYS A 261 -33.48 -10.38 -1.42
N GLY A 262 -32.78 -9.86 -0.42
CA GLY A 262 -32.80 -10.34 0.96
C GLY A 262 -32.18 -11.73 1.20
N ALA A 263 -31.70 -12.41 0.15
CA ALA A 263 -31.12 -13.73 0.28
C ALA A 263 -29.87 -13.71 1.15
N LEU A 264 -29.73 -14.71 2.02
CA LEU A 264 -28.58 -14.88 2.88
C LEU A 264 -27.42 -15.54 2.10
N ILE A 265 -26.31 -14.84 2.02
CA ILE A 265 -25.10 -15.26 1.32
C ILE A 265 -24.11 -15.82 2.35
N PRO A 266 -23.82 -17.12 2.36
CA PRO A 266 -22.92 -17.71 3.32
C PRO A 266 -21.45 -17.36 3.04
N HIS A 267 -20.59 -17.44 4.05
CA HIS A 267 -19.14 -17.16 3.95
C HIS A 267 -18.45 -17.94 2.82
N SER A 268 -18.89 -19.15 2.53
CA SER A 268 -18.34 -20.00 1.44
C SER A 268 -18.43 -19.35 0.05
N LYS A 269 -19.35 -18.39 -0.16
CA LYS A 269 -19.49 -17.63 -1.42
C LYS A 269 -18.59 -16.42 -1.52
N LYS A 270 -17.88 -16.04 -0.43
CA LYS A 270 -17.01 -14.85 -0.39
C LYS A 270 -15.97 -14.85 -1.52
N ARG A 271 -15.29 -15.97 -1.73
CA ARG A 271 -14.28 -16.09 -2.80
C ARG A 271 -14.88 -15.82 -4.17
N TRP A 272 -16.00 -16.45 -4.48
CA TRP A 272 -16.72 -16.27 -5.75
C TRP A 272 -17.13 -14.80 -5.97
N MET A 273 -17.60 -14.11 -4.92
CA MET A 273 -17.97 -12.69 -4.99
C MET A 273 -16.75 -11.81 -5.22
N VAL A 274 -15.64 -12.04 -4.50
CA VAL A 274 -14.42 -11.25 -4.60
C VAL A 274 -13.74 -11.42 -5.96
N GLU A 275 -13.76 -12.61 -6.56
CA GLU A 275 -13.25 -12.85 -7.92
C GLU A 275 -14.03 -12.08 -9.01
N ARG A 276 -15.25 -11.60 -8.69
CA ARG A 276 -16.16 -10.86 -9.58
C ARG A 276 -16.43 -9.44 -9.14
N LEU A 277 -15.59 -8.90 -8.26
CA LEU A 277 -15.75 -7.54 -7.77
C LEU A 277 -15.62 -6.50 -8.89
N SER A 278 -16.31 -5.38 -8.71
CA SER A 278 -16.17 -4.18 -9.53
C SER A 278 -15.81 -2.99 -8.66
N LEU A 279 -14.99 -2.10 -9.19
CA LEU A 279 -14.59 -0.87 -8.53
C LEU A 279 -15.39 0.30 -9.12
N ILE A 280 -16.19 0.95 -8.29
CA ILE A 280 -17.06 2.04 -8.71
C ILE A 280 -16.69 3.29 -7.92
N HIS A 281 -16.49 4.42 -8.60
CA HIS A 281 -16.36 5.74 -8.00
C HIS A 281 -17.73 6.42 -7.87
N ILE A 282 -17.93 7.14 -6.77
CA ILE A 282 -19.23 7.74 -6.45
C ILE A 282 -19.24 9.25 -6.76
N SER A 283 -18.09 9.89 -6.74
CA SER A 283 -17.96 11.32 -7.01
C SER A 283 -16.87 11.61 -8.02
N GLU A 284 -17.08 12.65 -8.85
CA GLU A 284 -16.01 13.20 -9.66
C GLU A 284 -14.95 13.82 -8.74
N PRO A 285 -13.67 13.49 -8.89
CA PRO A 285 -12.62 14.04 -8.06
C PRO A 285 -12.50 15.55 -8.31
N THR A 286 -12.63 16.35 -7.27
CA THR A 286 -12.43 17.80 -7.31
C THR A 286 -10.99 18.18 -7.67
N ARG A 287 -10.06 17.25 -7.51
CA ARG A 287 -8.69 17.31 -8.04
C ARG A 287 -8.42 16.03 -8.83
N ARG A 288 -8.16 16.16 -10.13
CA ARG A 288 -7.88 15.04 -11.07
C ARG A 288 -6.71 14.10 -10.69
N ARG A 289 -6.09 14.25 -9.51
CA ARG A 289 -4.86 13.57 -9.12
C ARG A 289 -4.97 12.71 -7.87
N GLY A 290 -6.11 12.72 -7.18
CA GLY A 290 -6.33 11.93 -5.96
C GLY A 290 -7.40 10.88 -6.16
N ILE A 291 -7.09 9.64 -5.81
CA ILE A 291 -8.05 8.53 -5.76
C ILE A 291 -8.05 7.89 -4.38
N SER A 292 -9.14 7.26 -4.02
CA SER A 292 -9.23 6.49 -2.78
C SER A 292 -9.96 5.17 -2.94
N TYR A 293 -9.75 4.33 -1.97
CA TYR A 293 -10.37 3.01 -1.85
C TYR A 293 -10.94 2.83 -0.45
N ALA A 294 -12.18 2.33 -0.36
CA ALA A 294 -12.74 1.75 0.84
C ALA A 294 -12.79 0.23 0.68
N VAL A 295 -12.12 -0.49 1.58
CA VAL A 295 -11.96 -1.94 1.55
C VAL A 295 -12.39 -2.55 2.88
#